data_192f1ee33e210d73a75159c613d8f452
#
_entry.id   192f1ee33e210d73a75159c613d8f452
#
_cell.length_a   1.000
_cell.length_b   1.000
_cell.length_c   1.000
_cell.angle_alpha   90.00
_cell.angle_beta   90.00
_cell.angle_gamma   90.00
#
_symmetry.space_group_name_H-M   'P 1'
#
loop_
_entity.id
_entity.type
_entity.pdbx_description
1 polymer ?
#
loop_
_entity_poly.entity_id
_entity_poly.type
_entity_poly.pdbx_seq_one_letter_code
_entity_poly.pdbx_strand_id
1 'polypeptide(L)'
;MTTPPVRLALIVGSAREQSTSATIARWFADEVRTRPEFELDVLHLADFPLTTSGPSWQPGQAERDVLATSVPRLSEAEAFVVVTPEYNRSFPAALKNFIDWHLTEWRAKPVGFVSHGGGIGAGLRAVEQLRLVFAELRATTVRESVSFRGGATAFDGDRPRDEADAKLAVTALLDELAWWSLALRHGRAALAYPA
;
A
#
# COMPACT_ATOMS: atom_id res chain seq x y z
N MET A 1 3.95 -3.20 -29.87
CA MET A 1 4.43 -2.22 -28.86
C MET A 1 4.25 -2.87 -27.50
N THR A 2 5.30 -3.01 -26.71
CA THR A 2 5.20 -3.52 -25.34
C THR A 2 4.54 -2.47 -24.46
N THR A 3 3.50 -2.86 -23.70
CA THR A 3 2.86 -1.99 -22.71
C THR A 3 3.90 -1.59 -21.65
N PRO A 4 4.05 -0.30 -21.29
CA PRO A 4 4.99 0.10 -20.25
C PRO A 4 4.59 -0.53 -18.88
N PRO A 5 5.55 -0.83 -18.01
CA PRO A 5 5.27 -1.39 -16.70
C PRO A 5 4.35 -0.50 -15.89
N VAL A 6 3.62 -1.10 -14.96
CA VAL A 6 2.78 -0.40 -13.98
C VAL A 6 3.67 0.15 -12.87
N ARG A 7 3.62 1.44 -12.62
CA ARG A 7 4.32 2.06 -11.49
C ARG A 7 3.56 1.73 -10.19
N LEU A 8 4.13 0.83 -9.40
CA LEU A 8 3.57 0.31 -8.17
C LEU A 8 4.23 0.98 -6.96
N ALA A 9 3.46 1.70 -6.15
CA ALA A 9 3.92 2.21 -4.87
C ALA A 9 3.60 1.21 -3.75
N LEU A 10 4.63 0.70 -3.08
CA LEU A 10 4.54 -0.15 -1.89
C LEU A 10 4.66 0.72 -0.64
N ILE A 11 3.58 0.87 0.12
CA ILE A 11 3.52 1.71 1.31
C ILE A 11 3.71 0.83 2.55
N VAL A 12 4.80 1.05 3.28
CA VAL A 12 5.08 0.37 4.55
C VAL A 12 4.37 1.10 5.68
N GLY A 13 3.18 0.61 6.06
CA GLY A 13 2.22 1.24 6.96
C GLY A 13 2.61 1.26 8.44
N SER A 14 3.90 1.23 8.76
CA SER A 14 4.44 1.37 10.11
C SER A 14 5.49 2.47 10.15
N ALA A 15 5.33 3.42 11.07
CA ALA A 15 6.31 4.48 11.30
C ALA A 15 7.51 4.04 12.16
N ARG A 16 7.59 2.76 12.57
CA ARG A 16 8.74 2.21 13.29
C ARG A 16 9.76 1.70 12.29
N GLU A 17 11.02 2.13 12.38
CA GLU A 17 12.11 1.70 11.51
C GLU A 17 12.29 0.18 11.52
N GLN A 18 12.35 -0.42 12.71
CA GLN A 18 12.42 -1.88 12.89
C GLN A 18 11.02 -2.41 13.20
N SER A 19 10.29 -2.80 12.15
CA SER A 19 8.94 -3.33 12.29
C SER A 19 8.76 -4.61 11.48
N THR A 20 7.86 -5.47 11.93
CA THR A 20 7.41 -6.63 11.16
C THR A 20 6.90 -6.22 9.77
N SER A 21 6.24 -5.06 9.66
CA SER A 21 5.81 -4.52 8.36
C SER A 21 6.98 -4.26 7.42
N ALA A 22 8.12 -3.77 7.94
CA ALA A 22 9.32 -3.54 7.11
C ALA A 22 9.94 -4.86 6.62
N THR A 23 9.97 -5.91 7.46
CA THR A 23 10.42 -7.25 7.05
C THR A 23 9.53 -7.83 5.97
N ILE A 24 8.21 -7.78 6.18
CA ILE A 24 7.21 -8.24 5.20
C ILE A 24 7.33 -7.47 3.89
N ALA A 25 7.48 -6.14 3.97
CA ALA A 25 7.60 -5.29 2.79
C ALA A 25 8.87 -5.59 1.97
N ARG A 26 10.00 -5.88 2.61
CA ARG A 26 11.22 -6.29 1.90
C ARG A 26 11.00 -7.58 1.12
N TRP A 27 10.47 -8.61 1.79
CA TRP A 27 10.16 -9.88 1.13
C TRP A 27 9.16 -9.69 -0.02
N PHE A 28 8.07 -8.97 0.21
CA PHE A 28 7.07 -8.67 -0.82
C PHE A 28 7.67 -7.88 -2.00
N ALA A 29 8.54 -6.92 -1.71
CA ALA A 29 9.24 -6.16 -2.75
C ALA A 29 10.11 -7.05 -3.64
N ASP A 30 10.76 -8.07 -3.06
CA ASP A 30 11.56 -9.03 -3.83
C ASP A 30 10.66 -9.88 -4.75
N GLU A 31 9.49 -10.30 -4.29
CA GLU A 31 8.52 -11.00 -5.15
C GLU A 31 8.01 -10.08 -6.29
N VAL A 32 7.72 -8.79 -6.01
CA VAL A 32 7.33 -7.83 -7.06
C VAL A 32 8.44 -7.64 -8.09
N ARG A 33 9.70 -7.58 -7.69
CA ARG A 33 10.85 -7.42 -8.61
C ARG A 33 11.03 -8.58 -9.57
N THR A 34 10.45 -9.74 -9.29
CA THR A 34 10.43 -10.87 -10.23
C THR A 34 9.41 -10.68 -11.36
N ARG A 35 8.54 -9.66 -11.27
CA ARG A 35 7.41 -9.41 -12.15
C ARG A 35 7.70 -8.20 -13.07
N PRO A 36 8.09 -8.45 -14.34
CA PRO A 36 8.52 -7.39 -15.27
C PRO A 36 7.41 -6.39 -15.63
N GLU A 37 6.16 -6.72 -15.36
CA GLU A 37 5.02 -5.82 -15.57
C GLU A 37 4.92 -4.71 -14.51
N PHE A 38 5.75 -4.71 -13.46
CA PHE A 38 5.77 -3.68 -12.43
C PHE A 38 7.11 -2.96 -12.34
N GLU A 39 7.03 -1.65 -12.16
CA GLU A 39 8.12 -0.79 -11.69
C GLU A 39 7.82 -0.39 -10.25
N LEU A 40 8.67 -0.80 -9.31
CA LEU A 40 8.41 -0.70 -7.87
C LEU A 40 9.04 0.55 -7.25
N ASP A 41 8.22 1.33 -6.54
CA ASP A 41 8.65 2.39 -5.63
C ASP A 41 8.23 2.05 -4.19
N VAL A 42 9.14 2.11 -3.21
CA VAL A 42 8.87 1.75 -1.81
C VAL A 42 8.86 2.99 -0.93
N LEU A 43 7.73 3.25 -0.27
CA LEU A 43 7.54 4.36 0.66
C LEU A 43 7.44 3.85 2.09
N HIS A 44 8.41 4.18 2.93
CA HIS A 44 8.34 3.91 4.37
C HIS A 44 7.71 5.08 5.10
N LEU A 45 6.67 4.86 5.91
CA LEU A 45 6.02 5.95 6.67
C LEU A 45 6.96 6.63 7.67
N ALA A 46 8.03 5.97 8.09
CA ALA A 46 9.06 6.57 8.92
C ALA A 46 9.76 7.78 8.26
N ASP A 47 9.82 7.78 6.91
CA ASP A 47 10.46 8.83 6.13
C ASP A 47 9.54 10.04 5.90
N PHE A 48 8.26 9.95 6.30
CA PHE A 48 7.24 10.99 6.08
C PHE A 48 6.61 11.44 7.41
N PRO A 49 7.34 12.19 8.25
CA PRO A 49 6.87 12.62 9.58
C PRO A 49 5.86 13.77 9.47
N LEU A 50 4.63 13.47 9.06
CA LEU A 50 3.53 14.42 8.99
C LEU A 50 2.91 14.64 10.38
N THR A 51 2.53 15.88 10.70
CA THR A 51 1.85 16.18 11.96
C THR A 51 0.51 15.45 12.06
N THR A 52 0.17 14.98 13.27
CA THR A 52 -1.08 14.28 13.57
C THR A 52 -2.26 15.21 13.83
N SER A 53 -2.05 16.51 13.79
CA SER A 53 -3.15 17.49 13.88
C SER A 53 -4.08 17.48 12.65
N GLY A 54 -3.74 16.66 11.66
CA GLY A 54 -4.51 16.43 10.45
C GLY A 54 -4.06 17.29 9.27
N PRO A 55 -4.58 17.01 8.07
CA PRO A 55 -4.29 17.80 6.89
C PRO A 55 -4.75 19.23 7.07
N SER A 56 -3.97 20.18 6.54
CA SER A 56 -4.24 21.61 6.58
C SER A 56 -4.15 22.21 5.18
N TRP A 57 -5.06 23.12 4.87
CA TRP A 57 -4.98 23.92 3.64
C TRP A 57 -3.79 24.90 3.64
N GLN A 58 -3.17 25.12 4.81
CA GLN A 58 -1.97 25.94 5.00
C GLN A 58 -0.95 25.13 5.82
N PRO A 59 -0.32 24.11 5.22
CA PRO A 59 0.67 23.29 5.91
C PRO A 59 1.88 24.13 6.35
N GLY A 60 2.49 23.77 7.46
CA GLY A 60 3.75 24.32 7.94
C GLY A 60 4.92 23.98 6.98
N GLN A 61 6.12 24.54 7.21
CA GLN A 61 7.25 24.27 6.31
C GLN A 61 7.63 22.78 6.33
N ALA A 62 7.65 22.16 7.52
CA ALA A 62 7.98 20.73 7.66
C ALA A 62 7.02 19.83 6.87
N GLU A 63 5.71 20.09 6.94
CA GLU A 63 4.73 19.34 6.15
C GLU A 63 4.89 19.60 4.64
N ARG A 64 5.17 20.85 4.22
CA ARG A 64 5.43 21.14 2.81
C ARG A 64 6.62 20.37 2.26
N ASP A 65 7.69 20.26 3.04
CA ASP A 65 8.91 19.55 2.64
C ASP A 65 8.62 18.03 2.47
N VAL A 66 7.84 17.46 3.38
CA VAL A 66 7.38 16.05 3.27
C VAL A 66 6.48 15.86 2.05
N LEU A 67 5.48 16.74 1.86
CA LEU A 67 4.56 16.65 0.74
C LEU A 67 5.25 16.85 -0.61
N ALA A 68 6.28 17.71 -0.68
CA ALA A 68 7.07 17.90 -1.89
C ALA A 68 7.78 16.61 -2.36
N THR A 69 8.03 15.67 -1.46
CA THR A 69 8.64 14.37 -1.79
C THR A 69 7.61 13.26 -1.99
N SER A 70 6.53 13.24 -1.20
CA SER A 70 5.53 12.15 -1.24
C SER A 70 4.51 12.32 -2.36
N VAL A 71 4.01 13.54 -2.58
CA VAL A 71 2.96 13.82 -3.58
C VAL A 71 3.37 13.41 -5.00
N PRO A 72 4.56 13.76 -5.52
CA PRO A 72 4.95 13.31 -6.86
C PRO A 72 4.99 11.78 -6.99
N ARG A 73 5.55 11.09 -6.01
CA ARG A 73 5.66 9.62 -6.00
C ARG A 73 4.29 8.94 -6.03
N LEU A 74 3.34 9.40 -5.19
CA LEU A 74 1.98 8.87 -5.18
C LEU A 74 1.19 9.26 -6.43
N SER A 75 1.41 10.48 -6.95
CA SER A 75 0.74 10.93 -8.19
C SER A 75 1.17 10.11 -9.40
N GLU A 76 2.45 9.80 -9.50
CA GLU A 76 3.01 8.98 -10.58
C GLU A 76 2.68 7.50 -10.45
N ALA A 77 2.43 7.00 -9.24
CA ALA A 77 2.01 5.62 -9.04
C ALA A 77 0.68 5.35 -9.75
N GLU A 78 0.56 4.16 -10.31
CA GLU A 78 -0.64 3.69 -11.02
C GLU A 78 -1.38 2.61 -10.24
N ALA A 79 -0.72 2.06 -9.23
CA ALA A 79 -1.23 1.10 -8.29
C ALA A 79 -0.57 1.26 -6.92
N PHE A 80 -1.23 0.78 -5.89
CA PHE A 80 -0.71 0.81 -4.53
C PHE A 80 -0.81 -0.58 -3.88
N VAL A 81 0.19 -0.93 -3.08
CA VAL A 81 0.08 -2.00 -2.09
C VAL A 81 0.40 -1.42 -0.71
N VAL A 82 -0.47 -1.65 0.25
CA VAL A 82 -0.29 -1.19 1.62
C VAL A 82 0.04 -2.38 2.52
N VAL A 83 1.22 -2.37 3.12
CA VAL A 83 1.64 -3.34 4.14
C VAL A 83 1.26 -2.78 5.52
N THR A 84 0.33 -3.42 6.23
CA THR A 84 -0.21 -2.89 7.48
C THR A 84 -0.25 -3.92 8.62
N PRO A 85 0.12 -3.54 9.86
CA PRO A 85 -0.24 -4.31 11.04
C PRO A 85 -1.70 -4.07 11.41
N GLU A 86 -2.30 -5.01 12.16
CA GLU A 86 -3.55 -4.77 12.88
C GLU A 86 -3.26 -4.26 14.30
N TYR A 87 -3.74 -3.06 14.64
CA TYR A 87 -3.70 -2.48 15.98
C TYR A 87 -5.12 -2.32 16.51
N ASN A 88 -5.47 -3.09 17.55
CA ASN A 88 -6.78 -2.97 18.22
C ASN A 88 -7.97 -2.99 17.25
N ARG A 89 -7.99 -3.96 16.32
CA ARG A 89 -9.02 -4.16 15.29
C ARG A 89 -9.02 -3.09 14.17
N SER A 90 -7.98 -2.28 14.06
CA SER A 90 -7.82 -1.24 13.05
C SER A 90 -6.38 -1.21 12.53
N PHE A 91 -6.01 -0.19 11.81
CA PHE A 91 -4.69 0.06 11.26
C PHE A 91 -3.97 1.19 12.03
N PRO A 92 -2.65 1.37 11.87
CA PRO A 92 -1.90 2.40 12.60
C PRO A 92 -2.39 3.82 12.32
N ALA A 93 -2.42 4.66 13.35
CA ALA A 93 -2.75 6.08 13.22
C ALA A 93 -1.82 6.80 12.23
N ALA A 94 -0.53 6.46 12.20
CA ALA A 94 0.42 7.02 11.25
C ALA A 94 0.04 6.71 9.79
N LEU A 95 -0.51 5.51 9.51
CA LEU A 95 -1.00 5.17 8.18
C LEU A 95 -2.22 6.00 7.81
N LYS A 96 -3.19 6.14 8.73
CA LYS A 96 -4.37 6.99 8.50
C LYS A 96 -3.96 8.44 8.25
N ASN A 97 -3.05 8.96 9.07
CA ASN A 97 -2.53 10.30 8.92
C ASN A 97 -1.88 10.52 7.54
N PHE A 98 -1.00 9.59 7.12
CA PHE A 98 -0.39 9.67 5.80
C PHE A 98 -1.44 9.65 4.67
N ILE A 99 -2.44 8.77 4.76
CA ILE A 99 -3.51 8.69 3.76
C ILE A 99 -4.29 10.01 3.70
N ASP A 100 -4.62 10.62 4.84
CA ASP A 100 -5.43 11.84 4.92
C ASP A 100 -4.71 13.09 4.39
N TRP A 101 -3.38 13.12 4.45
CA TRP A 101 -2.60 14.20 3.86
C TRP A 101 -2.52 14.14 2.31
N HIS A 102 -3.00 13.04 1.69
CA HIS A 102 -3.00 12.82 0.25
C HIS A 102 -4.41 12.47 -0.20
N LEU A 103 -5.07 13.36 -0.94
CA LEU A 103 -6.48 13.21 -1.30
C LEU A 103 -6.71 12.78 -2.75
N THR A 104 -5.97 13.39 -3.68
CA THR A 104 -6.19 13.22 -5.12
C THR A 104 -5.35 12.11 -5.73
N GLU A 105 -4.26 11.77 -5.06
CA GLU A 105 -3.23 10.83 -5.51
C GLU A 105 -3.76 9.40 -5.63
N TRP A 106 -4.81 9.06 -4.89
CA TRP A 106 -5.46 7.74 -4.86
C TRP A 106 -6.50 7.51 -5.95
N ARG A 107 -7.05 8.59 -6.51
CA ARG A 107 -8.24 8.56 -7.38
C ARG A 107 -8.06 7.67 -8.61
N ALA A 108 -9.07 6.81 -8.84
CA ALA A 108 -9.14 5.90 -9.99
C ALA A 108 -7.88 5.02 -10.14
N LYS A 109 -7.29 4.61 -9.03
CA LYS A 109 -6.15 3.69 -8.99
C LYS A 109 -6.47 2.50 -8.10
N PRO A 110 -5.94 1.28 -8.41
CA PRO A 110 -6.19 0.11 -7.60
C PRO A 110 -5.27 0.05 -6.37
N VAL A 111 -5.80 -0.50 -5.28
CA VAL A 111 -5.09 -0.69 -4.00
C VAL A 111 -5.22 -2.14 -3.56
N GLY A 112 -4.09 -2.81 -3.35
CA GLY A 112 -3.97 -4.12 -2.73
C GLY A 112 -3.45 -4.02 -1.29
N PHE A 113 -3.59 -5.11 -0.54
CA PHE A 113 -3.21 -5.14 0.87
C PHE A 113 -2.36 -6.34 1.21
N VAL A 114 -1.33 -6.08 2.03
CA VAL A 114 -0.56 -7.10 2.73
C VAL A 114 -0.69 -6.81 4.22
N SER A 115 -1.26 -7.73 4.98
CA SER A 115 -1.56 -7.50 6.39
C SER A 115 -0.88 -8.48 7.32
N HIS A 116 -0.71 -8.10 8.58
CA HIS A 116 -0.24 -9.02 9.61
C HIS A 116 -0.81 -8.68 10.98
N GLY A 117 -0.89 -9.69 11.83
CA GLY A 117 -1.34 -9.54 13.21
C GLY A 117 -1.11 -10.79 14.04
N GLY A 118 -0.95 -10.63 15.35
CA GLY A 118 -0.74 -11.75 16.28
C GLY A 118 -1.98 -12.63 16.45
N GLY A 119 -3.17 -12.09 16.22
CA GLY A 119 -4.43 -12.80 16.40
C GLY A 119 -4.86 -13.62 15.17
N ILE A 120 -5.98 -14.34 15.32
CA ILE A 120 -6.53 -15.20 14.28
C ILE A 120 -6.88 -14.45 12.98
N GLY A 121 -7.20 -13.17 13.08
CA GLY A 121 -7.56 -12.33 11.93
C GLY A 121 -6.40 -11.92 11.04
N ALA A 122 -5.14 -12.18 11.43
CA ALA A 122 -3.94 -11.94 10.60
C ALA A 122 -3.85 -10.52 9.99
N GLY A 123 -4.51 -9.53 10.58
CA GLY A 123 -4.59 -8.16 10.05
C GLY A 123 -5.80 -7.87 9.17
N LEU A 124 -6.67 -8.84 8.90
CA LEU A 124 -7.82 -8.66 7.99
C LEU A 124 -8.79 -7.58 8.45
N ARG A 125 -8.95 -7.33 9.75
CA ARG A 125 -9.83 -6.27 10.24
C ARG A 125 -9.30 -4.87 9.90
N ALA A 126 -7.97 -4.70 9.87
CA ALA A 126 -7.37 -3.46 9.37
C ALA A 126 -7.63 -3.29 7.87
N VAL A 127 -7.54 -4.37 7.09
CA VAL A 127 -7.83 -4.36 5.66
C VAL A 127 -9.30 -3.98 5.38
N GLU A 128 -10.26 -4.58 6.10
CA GLU A 128 -11.68 -4.23 5.96
C GLU A 128 -11.95 -2.74 6.15
N GLN A 129 -11.34 -2.14 7.17
CA GLN A 129 -11.50 -0.71 7.43
C GLN A 129 -10.78 0.16 6.37
N LEU A 130 -9.58 -0.26 5.93
CA LEU A 130 -8.86 0.46 4.87
C LEU A 130 -9.63 0.44 3.54
N ARG A 131 -10.37 -0.63 3.24
CA ARG A 131 -11.23 -0.67 2.04
C ARG A 131 -12.27 0.47 2.04
N LEU A 132 -12.86 0.77 3.19
CA LEU A 132 -13.81 1.89 3.33
C LEU A 132 -13.11 3.24 3.15
N VAL A 133 -11.92 3.40 3.74
CA VAL A 133 -11.12 4.64 3.62
C VAL A 133 -10.74 4.90 2.15
N PHE A 134 -10.23 3.90 1.45
CA PHE A 134 -9.84 4.05 0.05
C PHE A 134 -11.03 4.20 -0.90
N ALA A 135 -12.19 3.62 -0.58
CA ALA A 135 -13.43 3.86 -1.32
C ALA A 135 -13.86 5.34 -1.24
N GLU A 136 -13.78 5.96 -0.05
CA GLU A 136 -14.03 7.40 0.10
C GLU A 136 -13.07 8.25 -0.74
N LEU A 137 -11.81 7.83 -0.85
CA LEU A 137 -10.79 8.49 -1.66
C LEU A 137 -10.86 8.14 -3.16
N ARG A 138 -11.95 7.46 -3.57
CA ARG A 138 -12.22 7.09 -4.98
C ARG A 138 -11.17 6.15 -5.58
N ALA A 139 -10.49 5.37 -4.76
CA ALA A 139 -9.66 4.27 -5.18
C ALA A 139 -10.46 2.98 -5.29
N THR A 140 -9.99 2.03 -6.09
CA THR A 140 -10.59 0.69 -6.20
C THR A 140 -9.76 -0.30 -5.41
N THR A 141 -10.31 -0.93 -4.37
CA THR A 141 -9.57 -1.97 -3.64
C THR A 141 -9.78 -3.32 -4.32
N VAL A 142 -8.67 -4.02 -4.61
CA VAL A 142 -8.73 -5.36 -5.21
C VAL A 142 -9.19 -6.39 -4.17
N ARG A 143 -9.79 -7.50 -4.63
CA ARG A 143 -10.32 -8.54 -3.75
C ARG A 143 -9.21 -9.28 -3.02
N GLU A 144 -8.19 -9.71 -3.76
CA GLU A 144 -7.11 -10.52 -3.22
C GLU A 144 -6.24 -9.73 -2.23
N SER A 145 -5.72 -10.43 -1.24
CA SER A 145 -4.82 -9.85 -0.23
C SER A 145 -3.91 -10.93 0.35
N VAL A 146 -2.75 -10.52 0.86
CA VAL A 146 -1.81 -11.40 1.57
C VAL A 146 -1.91 -11.13 3.07
N SER A 147 -2.00 -12.19 3.89
CA SER A 147 -2.18 -12.05 5.33
C SER A 147 -1.27 -12.98 6.12
N PHE A 148 -0.51 -12.43 7.06
CA PHE A 148 0.42 -13.17 7.89
C PHE A 148 -0.07 -13.27 9.35
N ARG A 149 -0.52 -14.47 9.73
CA ARG A 149 -0.90 -14.75 11.11
C ARG A 149 0.34 -14.95 11.98
N GLY A 150 0.33 -14.35 13.18
CA GLY A 150 1.45 -14.44 14.11
C GLY A 150 2.40 -13.25 14.04
N GLY A 151 2.21 -12.32 13.11
CA GLY A 151 3.08 -11.16 12.97
C GLY A 151 4.53 -11.58 12.71
N ALA A 152 5.46 -11.20 13.60
CA ALA A 152 6.88 -11.54 13.47
C ALA A 152 7.15 -13.05 13.47
N THR A 153 6.32 -13.86 14.15
CA THR A 153 6.52 -15.32 14.21
C THR A 153 6.13 -16.05 12.93
N ALA A 154 5.46 -15.37 12.00
CA ALA A 154 5.17 -15.90 10.67
C ALA A 154 6.41 -15.95 9.77
N PHE A 155 7.50 -15.32 10.19
CA PHE A 155 8.75 -15.25 9.46
C PHE A 155 9.87 -16.01 10.18
N ASP A 156 10.81 -16.53 9.40
CA ASP A 156 12.09 -17.03 9.83
C ASP A 156 13.17 -16.15 9.16
N GLY A 157 13.79 -15.26 9.94
CA GLY A 157 14.56 -14.16 9.37
C GLY A 157 13.72 -13.29 8.43
N ASP A 158 14.11 -13.23 7.18
CA ASP A 158 13.46 -12.40 6.16
C ASP A 158 12.46 -13.18 5.27
N ARG A 159 12.18 -14.46 5.56
CA ARG A 159 11.28 -15.30 4.76
C ARG A 159 10.08 -15.78 5.53
N PRO A 160 8.89 -15.85 4.89
CA PRO A 160 7.74 -16.50 5.48
C PRO A 160 8.02 -17.97 5.79
N ARG A 161 7.54 -18.48 6.92
CA ARG A 161 7.66 -19.91 7.26
C ARG A 161 6.90 -20.82 6.30
N ASP A 162 5.78 -20.31 5.79
CA ASP A 162 5.00 -20.94 4.73
C ASP A 162 5.17 -20.11 3.45
N GLU A 163 6.36 -20.24 2.85
CA GLU A 163 6.74 -19.45 1.69
C GLU A 163 5.92 -19.84 0.45
N ALA A 164 5.54 -21.11 0.33
CA ALA A 164 4.78 -21.59 -0.83
C ALA A 164 3.38 -20.96 -0.88
N ASP A 165 2.63 -21.02 0.22
CA ASP A 165 1.31 -20.42 0.31
C ASP A 165 1.37 -18.89 0.21
N ALA A 166 2.39 -18.26 0.83
CA ALA A 166 2.59 -16.83 0.72
C ALA A 166 2.83 -16.39 -0.74
N LYS A 167 3.63 -17.12 -1.51
CA LYS A 167 3.89 -16.83 -2.94
C LYS A 167 2.64 -17.03 -3.80
N LEU A 168 1.82 -18.03 -3.53
CA LEU A 168 0.53 -18.19 -4.22
C LEU A 168 -0.39 -16.99 -3.98
N ALA A 169 -0.49 -16.54 -2.72
CA ALA A 169 -1.29 -15.37 -2.38
C ALA A 169 -0.74 -14.08 -3.02
N VAL A 170 0.59 -13.89 -3.06
CA VAL A 170 1.22 -12.75 -3.75
C VAL A 170 0.94 -12.79 -5.24
N THR A 171 1.04 -13.96 -5.87
CA THR A 171 0.77 -14.12 -7.30
C THR A 171 -0.67 -13.71 -7.61
N ALA A 172 -1.65 -14.21 -6.86
CA ALA A 172 -3.06 -13.86 -7.05
C ALA A 172 -3.30 -12.35 -6.88
N LEU A 173 -2.71 -11.74 -5.83
CA LEU A 173 -2.81 -10.30 -5.59
C LEU A 173 -2.21 -9.49 -6.74
N LEU A 174 -1.00 -9.83 -7.19
CA LEU A 174 -0.31 -9.08 -8.24
C LEU A 174 -0.99 -9.24 -9.61
N ASP A 175 -1.53 -10.42 -9.92
CA ASP A 175 -2.26 -10.65 -11.17
C ASP A 175 -3.55 -9.80 -11.21
N GLU A 176 -4.31 -9.77 -10.13
CA GLU A 176 -5.51 -8.92 -10.04
C GLU A 176 -5.14 -7.43 -10.09
N LEU A 177 -4.08 -7.04 -9.36
CA LEU A 177 -3.62 -5.66 -9.33
C LEU A 177 -3.13 -5.17 -10.71
N ALA A 178 -2.40 -6.02 -11.45
CA ALA A 178 -1.96 -5.72 -12.81
C ALA A 178 -3.17 -5.49 -13.75
N TRP A 179 -4.17 -6.37 -13.69
CA TRP A 179 -5.37 -6.25 -14.51
C TRP A 179 -6.12 -4.93 -14.25
N TRP A 180 -6.38 -4.61 -12.96
CA TRP A 180 -7.05 -3.37 -12.59
C TRP A 180 -6.22 -2.14 -12.95
N SER A 181 -4.90 -2.20 -12.79
CA SER A 181 -4.00 -1.09 -13.14
C SER A 181 -4.10 -0.73 -14.61
N LEU A 182 -4.06 -1.74 -15.48
CA LEU A 182 -4.18 -1.54 -16.93
C LEU A 182 -5.58 -1.04 -17.32
N ALA A 183 -6.63 -1.63 -16.76
CA ALA A 183 -8.02 -1.21 -17.02
C ALA A 183 -8.25 0.26 -16.62
N LEU A 184 -7.78 0.65 -15.43
CA LEU A 184 -7.94 2.03 -14.96
C LEU A 184 -6.99 3.01 -15.66
N ARG A 185 -5.79 2.58 -16.08
CA ARG A 185 -4.90 3.38 -16.95
C ARG A 185 -5.60 3.73 -18.24
N HIS A 186 -6.21 2.76 -18.92
CA HIS A 186 -7.00 2.99 -20.13
C HIS A 186 -8.21 3.88 -19.86
N GLY A 187 -8.93 3.64 -18.75
CA GLY A 187 -10.06 4.47 -18.35
C GLY A 187 -9.67 5.94 -18.16
N ARG A 188 -8.60 6.21 -17.40
CA ARG A 188 -8.08 7.59 -17.18
C ARG A 188 -7.59 8.26 -18.46
N ALA A 189 -7.05 7.49 -19.40
CA ALA A 189 -6.61 8.03 -20.70
C ALA A 189 -7.77 8.35 -21.63
N ALA A 190 -8.89 7.61 -21.55
CA ALA A 190 -10.04 7.76 -22.42
C ALA A 190 -11.11 8.72 -21.87
N LEU A 191 -11.24 8.82 -20.56
CA LEU A 191 -12.31 9.55 -19.89
C LEU A 191 -11.75 10.40 -18.74
N ALA A 192 -12.21 11.67 -18.65
CA ALA A 192 -11.93 12.48 -17.47
C ALA A 192 -12.62 11.84 -16.25
N TYR A 193 -11.85 11.59 -15.19
CA TYR A 193 -12.43 11.09 -13.95
C TYR A 193 -13.27 12.19 -13.29
N PRO A 194 -14.50 11.91 -12.81
CA PRO A 194 -15.36 12.92 -12.17
C PRO A 194 -14.66 13.54 -10.96
N ALA A 195 -14.76 14.89 -10.83
CA ALA A 195 -14.16 15.65 -9.74
C ALA A 195 -14.89 15.43 -8.39
#